data_0b1ffa1d5b2ae6fbdbc05924701c1c63
#
_entry.id   0b1ffa1d5b2ae6fbdbc05924701c1c63
#
_cell.length_a   1.000
_cell.length_b   1.000
_cell.length_c   1.000
_cell.angle_alpha   90.00
_cell.angle_beta   90.00
_cell.angle_gamma   90.00
#
_symmetry.space_group_name_H-M   'P 1'
#
loop_
_entity.id
_entity.type
_entity.pdbx_description
1 polymer ?
#
loop_
_entity_poly.entity_id
_entity_poly.type
_entity_poly.pdbx_seq_one_letter_code
_entity_poly.pdbx_strand_id
1 'polypeptide(L)'
;MERKDSSLVSVIIPTYKRTDALKAALESILKQTYENLEIIVVDDNGVDSKEQKAVEVIIEQYKENPKIRYVKNEKNMGGAAARNVGIEASKGEYIAFLDDDDEYYPEKIEKQLQVFFNSKSDKLALVYCDVEHVGVNNHVDCVIRKRYRGNCLYEAIEDDCIASTSMWLVKKSILESVGNFSIVPCKQDSTVILKLLDKGYEVDFVPEVLCSYRNVASGVRISLGPRKVEGELMFYDACCKMYDRMTPKQIRYIEFSFAKRLYVLYSRRNQKWKENRIAERNKMFRLRPIAAAAFLLRRKIHVWRHRKK
;
A
#
# COMPACT_ATOMS: atom_id res chain seq x y z
N MET A 1 -20.50 28.48 -1.78
CA MET A 1 -20.28 27.09 -2.29
C MET A 1 -19.01 26.99 -3.16
N GLU A 2 -18.04 27.92 -2.99
CA GLU A 2 -16.90 28.10 -3.93
C GLU A 2 -15.52 27.63 -3.44
N ARG A 3 -15.42 26.85 -2.35
CA ARG A 3 -14.13 26.38 -1.82
C ARG A 3 -13.74 24.95 -2.21
N LYS A 4 -14.56 24.26 -3.01
CA LYS A 4 -14.39 22.81 -3.24
C LYS A 4 -13.46 22.42 -4.39
N ASP A 5 -13.18 23.32 -5.33
CA ASP A 5 -12.46 22.96 -6.56
C ASP A 5 -10.98 23.40 -6.60
N SER A 6 -10.43 23.91 -5.49
CA SER A 6 -9.08 24.50 -5.50
C SER A 6 -8.05 23.83 -4.59
N SER A 7 -8.38 22.74 -3.91
CA SER A 7 -7.41 22.06 -3.04
C SER A 7 -6.29 21.43 -3.88
N LEU A 8 -5.04 21.80 -3.62
CA LEU A 8 -3.90 21.21 -4.30
C LEU A 8 -3.71 19.75 -3.84
N VAL A 9 -3.55 18.85 -4.78
CA VAL A 9 -3.19 17.44 -4.54
C VAL A 9 -1.76 17.20 -4.98
N SER A 10 -0.93 16.64 -4.10
CA SER A 10 0.41 16.18 -4.44
C SER A 10 0.38 14.69 -4.70
N VAL A 11 0.78 14.27 -5.89
CA VAL A 11 0.94 12.85 -6.23
C VAL A 11 2.41 12.48 -6.14
N ILE A 12 2.76 11.54 -5.25
CA ILE A 12 4.14 11.12 -4.98
C ILE A 12 4.40 9.79 -5.67
N ILE A 13 5.44 9.74 -6.51
CA ILE A 13 5.92 8.54 -7.20
C ILE A 13 7.32 8.21 -6.68
N PRO A 14 7.49 7.26 -5.75
CA PRO A 14 8.81 6.73 -5.46
C PRO A 14 9.24 5.79 -6.57
N THR A 15 10.47 5.93 -7.08
CA THR A 15 11.00 5.04 -8.12
C THR A 15 12.35 4.43 -7.75
N TYR A 16 12.48 3.12 -8.00
CA TYR A 16 13.71 2.37 -7.77
C TYR A 16 13.83 1.20 -8.74
N LYS A 17 14.79 1.25 -9.65
CA LYS A 17 15.12 0.18 -10.63
C LYS A 17 13.99 -0.25 -11.58
N ARG A 18 13.05 0.66 -11.89
CA ARG A 18 11.85 0.38 -12.72
C ARG A 18 11.56 1.52 -13.71
N THR A 19 12.59 1.96 -14.41
CA THR A 19 12.49 3.09 -15.35
C THR A 19 11.47 2.87 -16.48
N ASP A 20 11.32 1.61 -16.95
CA ASP A 20 10.43 1.31 -18.08
C ASP A 20 8.94 1.58 -17.77
N ALA A 21 8.53 1.44 -16.51
CA ALA A 21 7.14 1.63 -16.10
C ALA A 21 6.84 3.07 -15.66
N LEU A 22 7.84 3.81 -15.17
CA LEU A 22 7.69 5.17 -14.64
C LEU A 22 7.00 6.13 -15.61
N LYS A 23 7.28 6.01 -16.91
CA LYS A 23 6.65 6.88 -17.92
C LYS A 23 5.13 6.67 -17.97
N ALA A 24 4.66 5.43 -17.93
CA ALA A 24 3.23 5.11 -17.94
C ALA A 24 2.55 5.63 -16.65
N ALA A 25 3.21 5.46 -15.50
CA ALA A 25 2.71 6.01 -14.24
C ALA A 25 2.56 7.54 -14.30
N LEU A 26 3.58 8.27 -14.77
CA LEU A 26 3.52 9.72 -14.96
C LEU A 26 2.39 10.15 -15.90
N GLU A 27 2.29 9.50 -17.06
CA GLU A 27 1.25 9.82 -18.05
C GLU A 27 -0.16 9.54 -17.52
N SER A 28 -0.34 8.55 -16.65
CA SER A 28 -1.63 8.27 -16.03
C SER A 28 -2.09 9.38 -15.09
N ILE A 29 -1.14 10.05 -14.41
CA ILE A 29 -1.45 11.21 -13.56
C ILE A 29 -1.74 12.45 -14.42
N LEU A 30 -0.99 12.67 -15.49
CA LEU A 30 -1.21 13.80 -16.40
C LEU A 30 -2.57 13.72 -17.12
N LYS A 31 -3.18 12.54 -17.17
CA LYS A 31 -4.54 12.31 -17.73
C LYS A 31 -5.66 12.46 -16.70
N GLN A 32 -5.37 12.83 -15.45
CA GLN A 32 -6.41 13.04 -14.44
C GLN A 32 -7.36 14.17 -14.84
N THR A 33 -8.65 13.97 -14.57
CA THR A 33 -9.68 15.00 -14.77
C THR A 33 -9.55 16.15 -13.79
N TYR A 34 -8.96 15.92 -12.64
CA TYR A 34 -8.65 16.94 -11.65
C TYR A 34 -7.34 17.64 -11.99
N GLU A 35 -7.41 18.94 -12.28
CA GLU A 35 -6.27 19.71 -12.83
C GLU A 35 -5.32 20.29 -11.77
N ASN A 36 -5.84 20.62 -10.54
CA ASN A 36 -5.03 21.28 -9.52
C ASN A 36 -4.18 20.26 -8.75
N LEU A 37 -3.16 19.75 -9.41
CA LEU A 37 -2.23 18.75 -8.86
C LEU A 37 -0.77 19.09 -9.19
N GLU A 38 0.13 18.64 -8.32
CA GLU A 38 1.57 18.54 -8.56
C GLU A 38 2.00 17.07 -8.49
N ILE A 39 3.08 16.74 -9.18
CA ILE A 39 3.66 15.40 -9.26
C ILE A 39 5.07 15.47 -8.69
N ILE A 40 5.38 14.64 -7.71
CA ILE A 40 6.70 14.58 -7.09
C ILE A 40 7.29 13.20 -7.35
N VAL A 41 8.23 13.13 -8.28
CA VAL A 41 9.00 11.90 -8.56
C VAL A 41 10.18 11.87 -7.60
N VAL A 42 10.21 10.87 -6.72
CA VAL A 42 11.30 10.66 -5.78
C VAL A 42 12.16 9.49 -6.25
N ASP A 43 13.34 9.81 -6.76
CA ASP A 43 14.30 8.85 -7.28
C ASP A 43 15.16 8.29 -6.15
N ASP A 44 14.97 7.03 -5.83
CA ASP A 44 15.66 6.30 -4.76
C ASP A 44 16.79 5.40 -5.30
N ASN A 45 17.27 5.64 -6.54
CA ASN A 45 18.32 4.82 -7.16
C ASN A 45 19.73 5.13 -6.63
N GLY A 46 19.93 6.31 -6.05
CA GLY A 46 21.23 6.79 -5.59
C GLY A 46 22.04 7.51 -6.68
N VAL A 47 22.93 8.40 -6.23
CA VAL A 47 23.71 9.30 -7.09
C VAL A 47 24.56 8.51 -8.08
N ASP A 48 24.56 8.99 -9.33
CA ASP A 48 25.35 8.47 -10.46
C ASP A 48 25.06 7.01 -10.87
N SER A 49 24.02 6.39 -10.31
CA SER A 49 23.61 5.06 -10.75
C SER A 49 23.11 5.07 -12.20
N LYS A 50 23.23 3.93 -12.87
CA LYS A 50 22.71 3.75 -14.23
C LYS A 50 21.19 4.01 -14.28
N GLU A 51 20.50 3.54 -13.26
CA GLU A 51 19.06 3.67 -13.12
C GLU A 51 18.65 5.14 -12.91
N GLN A 52 19.39 5.90 -12.10
CA GLN A 52 19.13 7.34 -11.93
C GLN A 52 19.27 8.09 -13.25
N LYS A 53 20.35 7.85 -14.02
CA LYS A 53 20.54 8.46 -15.35
C LYS A 53 19.39 8.13 -16.31
N ALA A 54 18.85 6.92 -16.24
CA ALA A 54 17.69 6.54 -17.04
C ALA A 54 16.40 7.26 -16.60
N VAL A 55 16.19 7.47 -15.29
CA VAL A 55 15.09 8.30 -14.78
C VAL A 55 15.26 9.75 -15.24
N GLU A 56 16.46 10.32 -15.17
CA GLU A 56 16.74 11.68 -15.63
C GLU A 56 16.36 11.90 -17.11
N VAL A 57 16.67 10.92 -17.98
CA VAL A 57 16.27 10.96 -19.41
C VAL A 57 14.74 11.00 -19.57
N ILE A 58 14.00 10.30 -18.71
CA ILE A 58 12.52 10.35 -18.74
C ILE A 58 12.03 11.70 -18.26
N ILE A 59 12.55 12.21 -17.15
CA ILE A 59 12.12 13.47 -16.54
C ILE A 59 12.45 14.67 -17.45
N GLU A 60 13.57 14.63 -18.19
CA GLU A 60 13.93 15.68 -19.14
C GLU A 60 12.85 15.90 -20.22
N GLN A 61 12.08 14.87 -20.58
CA GLN A 61 10.95 14.98 -21.51
C GLN A 61 9.80 15.86 -20.96
N TYR A 62 9.78 16.08 -19.66
CA TYR A 62 8.73 16.83 -18.94
C TYR A 62 9.26 18.11 -18.27
N LYS A 63 10.47 18.56 -18.57
CA LYS A 63 11.11 19.70 -17.90
C LYS A 63 10.33 21.01 -17.99
N GLU A 64 9.57 21.19 -19.06
CA GLU A 64 8.72 22.38 -19.25
C GLU A 64 7.36 22.26 -18.54
N ASN A 65 7.05 21.13 -17.92
CA ASN A 65 5.81 20.95 -17.20
C ASN A 65 5.95 21.39 -15.73
N PRO A 66 5.37 22.53 -15.34
CA PRO A 66 5.54 23.10 -14.00
C PRO A 66 4.92 22.25 -12.89
N LYS A 67 4.08 21.28 -13.25
CA LYS A 67 3.46 20.36 -12.28
C LYS A 67 4.42 19.28 -11.80
N ILE A 68 5.53 19.01 -12.50
CA ILE A 68 6.43 17.89 -12.21
C ILE A 68 7.66 18.41 -11.48
N ARG A 69 7.92 17.82 -10.30
CA ARG A 69 9.14 18.02 -9.51
C ARG A 69 9.89 16.72 -9.41
N TYR A 70 11.19 16.78 -9.62
CA TYR A 70 12.09 15.66 -9.49
C TYR A 70 12.98 15.84 -8.27
N VAL A 71 12.98 14.84 -7.38
CA VAL A 71 13.76 14.81 -6.14
C VAL A 71 14.64 13.58 -6.16
N LYS A 72 15.94 13.74 -5.94
CA LYS A 72 16.93 12.67 -5.94
C LYS A 72 17.39 12.35 -4.53
N ASN A 73 17.38 11.08 -4.17
CA ASN A 73 18.03 10.61 -2.97
C ASN A 73 19.51 10.29 -3.26
N GLU A 74 20.40 10.61 -2.33
CA GLU A 74 21.84 10.31 -2.47
C GLU A 74 22.11 8.81 -2.55
N LYS A 75 21.29 8.00 -1.91
CA LYS A 75 21.37 6.53 -1.89
C LYS A 75 19.99 5.92 -1.75
N ASN A 76 19.87 4.62 -2.02
CA ASN A 76 18.63 3.90 -1.75
C ASN A 76 18.29 3.94 -0.26
N MET A 77 17.17 4.56 0.07
CA MET A 77 16.63 4.69 1.42
C MET A 77 15.43 3.75 1.67
N GLY A 78 14.90 3.15 0.61
CA GLY A 78 13.72 2.29 0.62
C GLY A 78 12.40 3.04 0.51
N GLY A 79 11.36 2.34 0.05
CA GLY A 79 10.09 2.95 -0.36
C GLY A 79 9.38 3.79 0.71
N ALA A 80 9.48 3.44 2.00
CA ALA A 80 8.92 4.26 3.08
C ALA A 80 9.64 5.62 3.19
N ALA A 81 10.97 5.60 3.18
CA ALA A 81 11.77 6.83 3.27
C ALA A 81 11.58 7.70 2.02
N ALA A 82 11.56 7.09 0.83
CA ALA A 82 11.30 7.81 -0.41
C ALA A 82 9.91 8.49 -0.39
N ARG A 83 8.87 7.80 0.11
CA ARG A 83 7.55 8.44 0.29
C ARG A 83 7.59 9.59 1.30
N ASN A 84 8.32 9.46 2.39
CA ASN A 84 8.49 10.53 3.38
C ASN A 84 9.19 11.76 2.77
N VAL A 85 10.23 11.58 1.97
CA VAL A 85 10.87 12.66 1.20
C VAL A 85 9.86 13.35 0.28
N GLY A 86 9.01 12.58 -0.41
CA GLY A 86 7.94 13.12 -1.23
C GLY A 86 6.90 13.92 -0.43
N ILE A 87 6.49 13.44 0.76
CA ILE A 87 5.57 14.15 1.66
C ILE A 87 6.18 15.48 2.10
N GLU A 88 7.43 15.49 2.51
CA GLU A 88 8.14 16.70 2.92
C GLU A 88 8.24 17.71 1.77
N ALA A 89 8.53 17.24 0.56
CA ALA A 89 8.60 18.06 -0.64
C ALA A 89 7.23 18.59 -1.12
N SER A 90 6.11 17.99 -0.69
CA SER A 90 4.77 18.28 -1.18
C SER A 90 4.20 19.61 -0.63
N LYS A 91 3.35 20.26 -1.43
CA LYS A 91 2.63 21.48 -1.06
C LYS A 91 1.12 21.28 -0.97
N GLY A 92 0.62 20.12 -1.42
CA GLY A 92 -0.81 19.83 -1.47
C GLY A 92 -1.43 19.63 -0.09
N GLU A 93 -2.69 19.96 0.02
CA GLU A 93 -3.54 19.66 1.17
C GLU A 93 -3.81 18.14 1.28
N TYR A 94 -3.88 17.49 0.13
CA TYR A 94 -4.04 16.04 0.01
C TYR A 94 -2.83 15.42 -0.67
N ILE A 95 -2.50 14.20 -0.23
CA ILE A 95 -1.44 13.38 -0.80
C ILE A 95 -2.05 12.14 -1.43
N ALA A 96 -1.68 11.86 -2.66
CA ALA A 96 -1.86 10.57 -3.31
C ALA A 96 -0.49 9.93 -3.54
N PHE A 97 -0.45 8.60 -3.58
CA PHE A 97 0.77 7.84 -3.86
C PHE A 97 0.52 6.97 -5.09
N LEU A 98 1.51 6.87 -5.96
CA LEU A 98 1.48 5.94 -7.08
C LEU A 98 2.82 5.21 -7.13
N ASP A 99 2.81 3.89 -7.02
CA ASP A 99 4.00 3.09 -7.25
C ASP A 99 4.39 3.17 -8.73
N ASP A 100 5.68 3.16 -9.03
CA ASP A 100 6.23 3.41 -10.37
C ASP A 100 5.86 2.35 -11.42
N ASP A 101 5.22 1.26 -11.01
CA ASP A 101 4.69 0.19 -11.86
C ASP A 101 3.14 0.13 -11.91
N ASP A 102 2.46 1.10 -11.30
CA ASP A 102 1.00 1.20 -11.27
C ASP A 102 0.48 2.35 -12.15
N GLU A 103 -0.82 2.35 -12.44
CA GLU A 103 -1.47 3.43 -13.20
C GLU A 103 -2.79 3.85 -12.57
N TYR A 104 -3.10 5.16 -12.65
CA TYR A 104 -4.39 5.71 -12.26
C TYR A 104 -5.37 5.75 -13.45
N TYR A 105 -6.64 5.52 -13.16
CA TYR A 105 -7.72 5.87 -14.08
C TYR A 105 -8.07 7.36 -13.97
N PRO A 106 -8.54 8.00 -15.06
CA PRO A 106 -8.62 9.47 -15.15
C PRO A 106 -9.39 10.17 -14.05
N GLU A 107 -10.44 9.57 -13.52
CA GLU A 107 -11.33 10.21 -12.53
C GLU A 107 -10.96 9.92 -11.06
N LYS A 108 -9.80 9.28 -10.81
CA LYS A 108 -9.45 8.82 -9.46
C LYS A 108 -9.40 9.95 -8.44
N ILE A 109 -8.60 10.96 -8.71
CA ILE A 109 -8.38 12.08 -7.77
C ILE A 109 -9.69 12.84 -7.55
N GLU A 110 -10.41 13.16 -8.60
CA GLU A 110 -11.67 13.88 -8.52
C GLU A 110 -12.71 13.14 -7.66
N LYS A 111 -12.95 11.85 -7.94
CA LYS A 111 -13.93 11.04 -7.20
C LYS A 111 -13.56 10.87 -5.73
N GLN A 112 -12.28 10.71 -5.41
CA GLN A 112 -11.83 10.61 -4.02
C GLN A 112 -11.96 11.94 -3.28
N LEU A 113 -11.68 13.08 -3.92
CA LEU A 113 -11.90 14.40 -3.34
C LEU A 113 -13.40 14.66 -3.08
N GLN A 114 -14.28 14.24 -3.99
CA GLN A 114 -15.73 14.36 -3.78
C GLN A 114 -16.18 13.64 -2.49
N VAL A 115 -15.60 12.49 -2.16
CA VAL A 115 -15.90 11.81 -0.88
C VAL A 115 -15.46 12.66 0.31
N PHE A 116 -14.28 13.27 0.27
CA PHE A 116 -13.83 14.18 1.33
C PHE A 116 -14.75 15.40 1.48
N PHE A 117 -15.12 16.02 0.37
CA PHE A 117 -15.95 17.22 0.37
C PHE A 117 -17.39 16.98 0.82
N ASN A 118 -17.91 15.78 0.57
CA ASN A 118 -19.26 15.38 0.99
C ASN A 118 -19.29 14.79 2.41
N SER A 119 -18.13 14.50 2.99
CA SER A 119 -18.03 13.96 4.35
C SER A 119 -18.49 15.00 5.39
N LYS A 120 -19.28 14.53 6.36
CA LYS A 120 -19.63 15.31 7.55
C LYS A 120 -18.67 15.07 8.72
N SER A 121 -17.76 14.09 8.57
CA SER A 121 -16.77 13.76 9.59
C SER A 121 -15.50 14.55 9.37
N ASP A 122 -15.09 15.31 10.37
CA ASP A 122 -13.79 15.99 10.44
C ASP A 122 -12.63 15.01 10.68
N LYS A 123 -12.95 13.78 11.11
CA LYS A 123 -12.01 12.69 11.34
C LYS A 123 -11.66 11.89 10.07
N LEU A 124 -12.35 12.13 8.94
CA LEU A 124 -12.02 11.44 7.69
C LEU A 124 -10.60 11.81 7.25
N ALA A 125 -9.71 10.84 7.32
CA ALA A 125 -8.29 10.99 7.03
C ALA A 125 -7.90 10.50 5.64
N LEU A 126 -8.51 9.40 5.20
CA LEU A 126 -8.11 8.68 4.00
C LEU A 126 -9.32 8.16 3.24
N VAL A 127 -9.29 8.37 1.91
CA VAL A 127 -10.25 7.77 0.97
C VAL A 127 -9.48 6.85 0.01
N TYR A 128 -9.97 5.63 -0.15
CA TYR A 128 -9.38 4.66 -1.09
C TYR A 128 -10.36 4.25 -2.18
N CYS A 129 -9.90 3.48 -3.16
CA CYS A 129 -10.73 2.99 -4.26
C CYS A 129 -10.54 1.48 -4.47
N ASP A 130 -11.35 0.88 -5.33
CA ASP A 130 -11.09 -0.45 -5.85
C ASP A 130 -9.87 -0.44 -6.76
N VAL A 131 -9.22 -1.59 -6.88
CA VAL A 131 -8.05 -1.76 -7.73
C VAL A 131 -8.15 -3.08 -8.49
N GLU A 132 -7.71 -3.07 -9.73
CA GLU A 132 -7.55 -4.30 -10.51
C GLU A 132 -6.08 -4.72 -10.59
N HIS A 133 -5.85 -6.01 -10.60
CA HIS A 133 -4.57 -6.61 -10.92
C HIS A 133 -4.51 -6.93 -12.40
N VAL A 134 -3.54 -6.34 -13.09
CA VAL A 134 -3.30 -6.56 -14.52
C VAL A 134 -2.06 -7.43 -14.69
N GLY A 135 -2.23 -8.60 -15.27
CA GLY A 135 -1.16 -9.55 -15.58
C GLY A 135 -0.25 -9.07 -16.72
N VAL A 136 0.85 -9.79 -16.95
CA VAL A 136 1.87 -9.45 -17.96
C VAL A 136 1.27 -9.33 -19.39
N ASN A 137 0.17 -10.01 -19.67
CA ASN A 137 -0.52 -9.99 -20.97
C ASN A 137 -1.63 -8.92 -21.05
N ASN A 138 -1.62 -7.91 -20.19
CA ASN A 138 -2.68 -6.90 -20.06
C ASN A 138 -4.07 -7.48 -19.76
N HIS A 139 -4.14 -8.69 -19.22
CA HIS A 139 -5.38 -9.30 -18.76
C HIS A 139 -5.63 -8.97 -17.31
N VAL A 140 -6.89 -8.65 -16.97
CA VAL A 140 -7.27 -8.42 -15.56
C VAL A 140 -7.39 -9.76 -14.86
N ASP A 141 -6.45 -10.04 -13.96
CA ASP A 141 -6.41 -11.29 -13.20
C ASP A 141 -7.47 -11.31 -12.08
N CYS A 142 -7.64 -10.20 -11.40
CA CYS A 142 -8.66 -10.04 -10.37
C CYS A 142 -8.90 -8.55 -10.02
N VAL A 143 -10.02 -8.28 -9.37
CA VAL A 143 -10.34 -6.96 -8.80
C VAL A 143 -10.42 -7.09 -7.28
N ILE A 144 -9.65 -6.24 -6.58
CA ILE A 144 -9.70 -6.13 -5.13
C ILE A 144 -10.73 -5.07 -4.77
N ARG A 145 -11.74 -5.50 -4.02
CA ARG A 145 -12.80 -4.63 -3.50
C ARG A 145 -12.82 -4.70 -1.99
N LYS A 146 -12.65 -3.57 -1.35
CA LYS A 146 -12.78 -3.43 0.10
C LYS A 146 -13.91 -2.46 0.41
N ARG A 147 -14.61 -2.67 1.52
CA ARG A 147 -15.83 -1.91 1.86
C ARG A 147 -15.81 -1.51 3.32
N TYR A 148 -14.66 -1.01 3.77
CA TYR A 148 -14.47 -0.56 5.14
C TYR A 148 -14.62 0.96 5.21
N ARG A 149 -15.42 1.42 6.17
CA ARG A 149 -15.74 2.84 6.38
C ARG A 149 -15.69 3.17 7.86
N GLY A 150 -15.39 4.43 8.20
CA GLY A 150 -15.23 4.88 9.56
C GLY A 150 -13.93 4.37 10.20
N ASN A 151 -13.92 4.19 11.50
CA ASN A 151 -12.76 3.61 12.20
C ASN A 151 -12.85 2.08 12.18
N CYS A 152 -12.20 1.46 11.20
CA CYS A 152 -12.18 0.01 10.99
C CYS A 152 -10.89 -0.63 11.55
N LEU A 153 -10.50 -0.27 12.77
CA LEU A 153 -9.24 -0.73 13.39
C LEU A 153 -9.16 -2.27 13.47
N TYR A 154 -10.25 -2.92 13.86
CA TYR A 154 -10.28 -4.39 13.95
C TYR A 154 -10.04 -5.05 12.58
N GLU A 155 -10.74 -4.60 11.56
CA GLU A 155 -10.63 -5.12 10.19
C GLU A 155 -9.23 -4.86 9.60
N ALA A 156 -8.66 -3.70 9.90
CA ALA A 156 -7.30 -3.37 9.46
C ALA A 156 -6.25 -4.30 10.06
N ILE A 157 -6.40 -4.70 11.32
CA ILE A 157 -5.51 -5.64 11.98
C ILE A 157 -5.76 -7.08 11.49
N GLU A 158 -7.03 -7.49 11.36
CA GLU A 158 -7.41 -8.87 11.02
C GLU A 158 -7.13 -9.19 9.56
N ASP A 159 -7.52 -8.32 8.63
CA ASP A 159 -7.53 -8.58 7.19
C ASP A 159 -6.49 -7.76 6.40
N ASP A 160 -5.78 -6.81 7.04
CA ASP A 160 -4.87 -5.90 6.32
C ASP A 160 -5.61 -5.14 5.20
N CYS A 161 -6.75 -4.57 5.54
CA CYS A 161 -7.86 -4.30 4.64
C CYS A 161 -7.61 -3.21 3.58
N ILE A 162 -6.74 -2.23 3.84
CA ILE A 162 -6.55 -1.05 2.96
C ILE A 162 -5.08 -0.95 2.55
N ALA A 163 -4.40 -2.11 2.44
CA ALA A 163 -3.01 -2.17 2.03
C ALA A 163 -2.86 -1.85 0.54
N SER A 164 -1.91 -1.07 0.23
CA SER A 164 -1.34 -0.47 -0.95
C SER A 164 -1.65 1.02 -1.09
N THR A 165 -0.58 1.75 -1.15
CA THR A 165 -0.58 3.22 -1.20
C THR A 165 -1.18 3.78 -2.48
N SER A 166 -1.07 3.07 -3.62
CA SER A 166 -1.63 3.53 -4.90
C SER A 166 -3.16 3.69 -4.90
N MET A 167 -3.86 3.06 -3.94
CA MET A 167 -5.31 3.22 -3.78
C MET A 167 -5.69 4.54 -3.08
N TRP A 168 -4.77 5.21 -2.38
CA TRP A 168 -5.07 6.22 -1.40
C TRP A 168 -5.16 7.64 -1.95
N LEU A 169 -5.99 8.44 -1.30
CA LEU A 169 -5.90 9.87 -1.17
C LEU A 169 -6.02 10.18 0.33
N VAL A 170 -5.08 10.90 0.91
CA VAL A 170 -4.99 11.15 2.36
C VAL A 170 -4.78 12.62 2.65
N LYS A 171 -5.37 13.15 3.73
CA LYS A 171 -5.10 14.51 4.22
C LYS A 171 -3.65 14.59 4.71
N LYS A 172 -2.86 15.49 4.14
CA LYS A 172 -1.44 15.67 4.49
C LYS A 172 -1.25 15.94 5.98
N SER A 173 -1.98 16.89 6.54
CA SER A 173 -1.85 17.26 7.95
C SER A 173 -2.11 16.10 8.91
N ILE A 174 -3.06 15.22 8.57
CA ILE A 174 -3.36 14.03 9.38
C ILE A 174 -2.22 13.00 9.23
N LEU A 175 -1.73 12.78 8.01
CA LEU A 175 -0.62 11.85 7.76
C LEU A 175 0.64 12.28 8.53
N GLU A 176 0.95 13.56 8.52
CA GLU A 176 2.06 14.15 9.30
C GLU A 176 1.85 14.01 10.81
N SER A 177 0.63 14.21 11.30
CA SER A 177 0.29 14.10 12.73
C SER A 177 0.49 12.70 13.30
N VAL A 178 0.46 11.66 12.46
CA VAL A 178 0.74 10.27 12.84
C VAL A 178 2.18 9.85 12.54
N GLY A 179 3.04 10.78 12.10
CA GLY A 179 4.47 10.56 11.85
C GLY A 179 4.76 9.80 10.55
N ASN A 180 3.98 10.05 9.49
CA ASN A 180 4.21 9.54 8.13
C ASN A 180 4.48 8.02 8.07
N PHE A 181 5.26 7.56 7.08
CA PHE A 181 5.63 6.15 6.94
C PHE A 181 6.72 5.74 7.94
N SER A 182 6.50 4.65 8.66
CA SER A 182 7.53 4.03 9.48
C SER A 182 8.54 3.28 8.61
N ILE A 183 9.84 3.39 8.98
CA ILE A 183 10.92 2.69 8.26
C ILE A 183 10.96 1.24 8.74
N VAL A 184 10.12 0.42 8.13
CA VAL A 184 9.99 -1.01 8.43
C VAL A 184 10.25 -1.86 7.17
N PRO A 185 10.71 -3.11 7.32
CA PRO A 185 11.09 -3.95 6.18
C PRO A 185 9.95 -4.27 5.21
N CYS A 186 8.72 -4.32 5.70
CA CYS A 186 7.49 -4.46 4.92
C CYS A 186 6.30 -3.98 5.76
N LYS A 187 5.08 -3.97 5.20
CA LYS A 187 3.89 -3.47 5.91
C LYS A 187 3.94 -1.96 6.22
N GLN A 188 4.62 -1.22 5.37
CA GLN A 188 4.77 0.24 5.52
C GLN A 188 3.42 0.94 5.44
N ASP A 189 2.62 0.56 4.45
CA ASP A 189 1.23 0.96 4.22
C ASP A 189 0.31 0.55 5.38
N SER A 190 0.30 -0.73 5.73
CA SER A 190 -0.50 -1.25 6.85
C SER A 190 -0.18 -0.54 8.17
N THR A 191 1.09 -0.18 8.39
CA THR A 191 1.51 0.56 9.59
C THR A 191 0.95 1.99 9.61
N VAL A 192 0.85 2.67 8.46
CA VAL A 192 0.20 3.99 8.38
C VAL A 192 -1.28 3.87 8.71
N ILE A 193 -1.98 2.93 8.09
CA ILE A 193 -3.42 2.68 8.38
C ILE A 193 -3.63 2.42 9.87
N LEU A 194 -2.78 1.56 10.45
CA LEU A 194 -2.87 1.26 11.89
C LEU A 194 -2.73 2.51 12.75
N LYS A 195 -1.74 3.38 12.47
CA LYS A 195 -1.53 4.65 13.20
C LYS A 195 -2.70 5.62 13.04
N LEU A 196 -3.29 5.73 11.85
CA LEU A 196 -4.45 6.57 11.61
C LEU A 196 -5.67 6.11 12.44
N LEU A 197 -6.00 4.82 12.35
CA LEU A 197 -7.15 4.24 13.03
C LEU A 197 -6.97 4.20 14.56
N ASP A 198 -5.74 4.00 15.03
CA ASP A 198 -5.37 4.07 16.44
C ASP A 198 -5.63 5.46 17.04
N LYS A 199 -5.36 6.51 16.28
CA LYS A 199 -5.66 7.90 16.67
C LYS A 199 -7.13 8.28 16.57
N GLY A 200 -8.01 7.34 16.16
CA GLY A 200 -9.45 7.57 16.04
C GLY A 200 -9.86 8.21 14.72
N TYR A 201 -8.96 8.33 13.76
CA TYR A 201 -9.32 8.77 12.42
C TYR A 201 -10.13 7.72 11.66
N GLU A 202 -10.73 8.15 10.57
CA GLU A 202 -11.67 7.39 9.78
C GLU A 202 -11.20 7.25 8.33
N VAL A 203 -11.68 6.22 7.68
CA VAL A 203 -11.48 5.99 6.24
C VAL A 203 -12.83 5.92 5.53
N ASP A 204 -12.82 6.19 4.22
CA ASP A 204 -13.95 5.96 3.33
C ASP A 204 -13.46 5.46 1.97
N PHE A 205 -14.35 5.18 1.04
CA PHE A 205 -13.97 4.61 -0.25
C PHE A 205 -14.86 5.08 -1.42
N VAL A 206 -14.29 5.04 -2.61
CA VAL A 206 -15.02 5.10 -3.89
C VAL A 206 -15.21 3.67 -4.38
N PRO A 207 -16.44 3.17 -4.60
CA PRO A 207 -16.72 1.78 -4.98
C PRO A 207 -16.50 1.52 -6.48
N GLU A 208 -15.43 2.07 -7.05
CA GLU A 208 -15.06 1.97 -8.45
C GLU A 208 -13.58 1.59 -8.60
N VAL A 209 -13.26 0.89 -9.69
CA VAL A 209 -11.87 0.59 -10.05
C VAL A 209 -11.25 1.86 -10.63
N LEU A 210 -10.36 2.48 -9.86
CA LEU A 210 -9.71 3.74 -10.22
C LEU A 210 -8.17 3.67 -10.22
N CYS A 211 -7.63 2.47 -10.03
CA CYS A 211 -6.20 2.20 -10.08
C CYS A 211 -5.97 0.78 -10.61
N SER A 212 -4.87 0.59 -11.35
CA SER A 212 -4.44 -0.74 -11.79
C SER A 212 -3.06 -1.07 -11.25
N TYR A 213 -2.93 -2.27 -10.65
CA TYR A 213 -1.66 -2.86 -10.27
C TYR A 213 -1.13 -3.70 -11.40
N ARG A 214 -0.01 -3.28 -11.97
CA ARG A 214 0.58 -3.99 -13.08
C ARG A 214 1.66 -4.97 -12.62
N ASN A 215 1.57 -6.20 -13.11
CA ASN A 215 2.63 -7.19 -12.95
C ASN A 215 3.74 -6.90 -13.96
N VAL A 216 4.80 -6.20 -13.55
CA VAL A 216 5.99 -6.03 -14.38
C VAL A 216 6.88 -7.27 -14.24
N ALA A 217 7.33 -7.83 -15.37
CA ALA A 217 8.12 -9.07 -15.41
C ALA A 217 9.49 -8.95 -14.72
N SER A 218 10.00 -7.73 -14.51
CA SER A 218 11.36 -7.44 -14.03
C SER A 218 11.36 -6.60 -12.75
N GLY A 219 10.81 -7.05 -11.65
CA GLY A 219 10.82 -6.23 -10.44
C GLY A 219 11.11 -6.98 -9.15
N VAL A 220 12.05 -6.47 -8.33
CA VAL A 220 12.22 -6.91 -6.94
C VAL A 220 11.04 -6.39 -6.13
N ARG A 221 10.13 -7.28 -5.74
CA ARG A 221 8.99 -6.92 -4.88
C ARG A 221 9.41 -6.94 -3.42
N ILE A 222 9.22 -5.84 -2.72
CA ILE A 222 9.41 -5.74 -1.25
C ILE A 222 8.63 -6.84 -0.54
N SER A 223 7.42 -7.15 -1.04
CA SER A 223 6.55 -8.19 -0.50
C SER A 223 7.12 -9.62 -0.57
N LEU A 224 8.17 -9.87 -1.34
CA LEU A 224 8.87 -11.15 -1.46
C LEU A 224 10.26 -11.14 -0.83
N GLY A 225 10.71 -10.00 -0.32
CA GLY A 225 12.05 -9.79 0.21
C GLY A 225 12.42 -10.69 1.39
N PRO A 226 13.73 -10.87 1.66
CA PRO A 226 14.23 -11.75 2.74
C PRO A 226 13.78 -11.29 4.13
N ARG A 227 13.57 -9.99 4.34
CA ARG A 227 13.16 -9.40 5.61
C ARG A 227 11.65 -9.38 5.85
N LYS A 228 10.85 -10.03 5.00
CA LYS A 228 9.38 -10.03 5.12
C LYS A 228 8.90 -10.63 6.45
N VAL A 229 9.57 -11.65 6.96
CA VAL A 229 9.20 -12.25 8.28
C VAL A 229 9.40 -11.24 9.39
N GLU A 230 10.52 -10.55 9.38
CA GLU A 230 10.84 -9.49 10.35
C GLU A 230 9.76 -8.40 10.35
N GLY A 231 9.43 -7.88 9.17
CA GLY A 231 8.39 -6.85 9.06
C GLY A 231 7.00 -7.33 9.47
N GLU A 232 6.63 -8.59 9.18
CA GLU A 232 5.35 -9.15 9.63
C GLU A 232 5.31 -9.29 11.16
N LEU A 233 6.42 -9.67 11.80
CA LEU A 233 6.52 -9.74 13.27
C LEU A 233 6.47 -8.35 13.90
N MET A 234 7.17 -7.36 13.34
CA MET A 234 7.09 -5.97 13.81
C MET A 234 5.66 -5.43 13.72
N PHE A 235 4.95 -5.74 12.64
CA PHE A 235 3.55 -5.35 12.49
C PHE A 235 2.65 -6.07 13.50
N TYR A 236 2.88 -7.35 13.74
CA TYR A 236 2.17 -8.11 14.76
C TYR A 236 2.35 -7.51 16.16
N ASP A 237 3.59 -7.17 16.54
CA ASP A 237 3.87 -6.54 17.83
C ASP A 237 3.18 -5.18 17.97
N ALA A 238 3.13 -4.39 16.90
CA ALA A 238 2.39 -3.14 16.88
C ALA A 238 0.87 -3.35 17.07
N CYS A 239 0.30 -4.37 16.44
CA CYS A 239 -1.12 -4.72 16.59
C CYS A 239 -1.44 -5.22 18.01
N CYS A 240 -0.55 -5.99 18.65
CA CYS A 240 -0.76 -6.49 20.02
C CYS A 240 -0.92 -5.35 21.03
N LYS A 241 -0.29 -4.20 20.82
CA LYS A 241 -0.42 -3.01 21.70
C LYS A 241 -1.82 -2.40 21.70
N MET A 242 -2.69 -2.82 20.78
CA MET A 242 -4.06 -2.31 20.63
C MET A 242 -5.12 -3.34 21.09
N TYR A 243 -4.70 -4.44 21.69
CA TYR A 243 -5.61 -5.52 22.10
C TYR A 243 -6.55 -5.12 23.26
N ASP A 244 -6.19 -4.11 24.02
CA ASP A 244 -7.05 -3.49 25.03
C ASP A 244 -8.36 -2.88 24.46
N ARG A 245 -8.37 -2.56 23.16
CA ARG A 245 -9.53 -2.05 22.43
C ARG A 245 -10.36 -3.15 21.76
N MET A 246 -9.96 -4.40 21.91
CA MET A 246 -10.56 -5.54 21.22
C MET A 246 -11.27 -6.47 22.21
N THR A 247 -12.37 -7.04 21.77
CA THR A 247 -13.01 -8.11 22.52
C THR A 247 -12.16 -9.39 22.47
N PRO A 248 -12.27 -10.30 23.47
CA PRO A 248 -11.57 -11.59 23.43
C PRO A 248 -11.85 -12.41 22.17
N LYS A 249 -13.05 -12.28 21.59
CA LYS A 249 -13.41 -12.92 20.32
C LYS A 249 -12.62 -12.31 19.15
N GLN A 250 -12.51 -11.00 19.05
CA GLN A 250 -11.74 -10.30 18.02
C GLN A 250 -10.26 -10.66 18.11
N ILE A 251 -9.67 -10.62 19.32
CA ILE A 251 -8.27 -11.02 19.54
C ILE A 251 -8.03 -12.45 19.03
N ARG A 252 -8.93 -13.40 19.34
CA ARG A 252 -8.83 -14.77 18.86
C ARG A 252 -8.83 -14.88 17.33
N TYR A 253 -9.61 -14.04 16.62
CA TYR A 253 -9.63 -14.01 15.16
C TYR A 253 -8.35 -13.39 14.60
N ILE A 254 -7.88 -12.28 15.19
CA ILE A 254 -6.62 -11.63 14.84
C ILE A 254 -5.45 -12.60 14.98
N GLU A 255 -5.34 -13.26 16.14
CA GLU A 255 -4.30 -14.24 16.41
C GLU A 255 -4.32 -15.42 15.40
N PHE A 256 -5.50 -15.87 15.03
CA PHE A 256 -5.65 -16.90 14.00
C PHE A 256 -5.20 -16.39 12.61
N SER A 257 -5.51 -15.16 12.24
CA SER A 257 -5.10 -14.56 10.98
C SER A 257 -3.58 -14.35 10.90
N PHE A 258 -2.94 -13.90 11.99
CA PHE A 258 -1.49 -13.82 12.06
C PHE A 258 -0.83 -15.20 11.98
N ALA A 259 -1.34 -16.19 12.70
CA ALA A 259 -0.81 -17.55 12.63
C ALA A 259 -0.89 -18.13 11.20
N LYS A 260 -1.99 -17.87 10.46
CA LYS A 260 -2.10 -18.23 9.03
C LYS A 260 -1.00 -17.56 8.18
N ARG A 261 -0.84 -16.23 8.33
CA ARG A 261 0.15 -15.47 7.57
C ARG A 261 1.56 -15.96 7.83
N LEU A 262 1.95 -16.09 9.09
CA LEU A 262 3.27 -16.58 9.50
C LEU A 262 3.50 -18.04 9.04
N TYR A 263 2.52 -18.92 9.18
CA TYR A 263 2.61 -20.29 8.66
C TYR A 263 2.91 -20.32 7.16
N VAL A 264 2.25 -19.44 6.37
CA VAL A 264 2.51 -19.34 4.92
C VAL A 264 3.91 -18.82 4.65
N LEU A 265 4.36 -17.80 5.38
CA LEU A 265 5.70 -17.22 5.23
C LEU A 265 6.79 -18.24 5.55
N TYR A 266 6.67 -18.95 6.66
CA TYR A 266 7.62 -20.00 7.05
C TYR A 266 7.59 -21.20 6.10
N SER A 267 6.45 -21.50 5.48
CA SER A 267 6.33 -22.59 4.51
C SER A 267 7.03 -22.33 3.17
N ARG A 268 7.28 -21.06 2.83
CA ARG A 268 7.98 -20.65 1.60
C ARG A 268 9.48 -20.53 1.79
N ARG A 269 10.00 -20.80 2.99
CA ARG A 269 11.40 -20.65 3.38
C ARG A 269 12.03 -21.99 3.74
N ASN A 270 13.38 -22.03 3.85
CA ASN A 270 14.18 -23.21 4.08
C ASN A 270 13.84 -23.95 5.40
N GLN A 271 14.45 -25.13 5.59
CA GLN A 271 14.29 -26.03 6.75
C GLN A 271 14.47 -25.31 8.10
N LYS A 272 15.29 -24.25 8.16
CA LYS A 272 15.52 -23.40 9.34
C LYS A 272 14.22 -22.93 10.04
N TRP A 273 13.11 -22.79 9.30
CA TRP A 273 11.83 -22.28 9.82
C TRP A 273 10.80 -23.40 10.09
N LYS A 274 11.23 -24.66 10.11
CA LYS A 274 10.32 -25.81 10.30
C LYS A 274 9.61 -25.76 11.65
N GLU A 275 10.34 -25.46 12.73
CA GLU A 275 9.76 -25.39 14.09
C GLU A 275 8.76 -24.24 14.21
N ASN A 276 9.11 -23.04 13.73
CA ASN A 276 8.19 -21.89 13.70
C ASN A 276 6.91 -22.23 12.91
N ARG A 277 7.03 -22.89 11.76
CA ARG A 277 5.88 -23.33 10.98
C ARG A 277 4.99 -24.32 11.75
N ILE A 278 5.59 -25.25 12.49
CA ILE A 278 4.85 -26.21 13.33
C ILE A 278 4.14 -25.47 14.47
N ALA A 279 4.81 -24.55 15.13
CA ALA A 279 4.25 -23.73 16.20
C ALA A 279 3.01 -22.96 15.72
N GLU A 280 3.10 -22.27 14.57
CA GLU A 280 1.97 -21.52 14.02
C GLU A 280 0.81 -22.44 13.60
N ARG A 281 1.09 -23.61 13.02
CA ARG A 281 0.07 -24.61 12.75
C ARG A 281 -0.67 -25.03 14.03
N ASN A 282 0.07 -25.35 15.08
CA ASN A 282 -0.52 -25.77 16.35
C ASN A 282 -1.33 -24.63 17.00
N LYS A 283 -0.84 -23.37 16.89
CA LYS A 283 -1.57 -22.18 17.33
C LYS A 283 -2.90 -22.04 16.58
N MET A 284 -2.93 -22.23 15.25
CA MET A 284 -4.18 -22.20 14.47
C MET A 284 -5.20 -23.24 14.97
N PHE A 285 -4.76 -24.48 15.20
CA PHE A 285 -5.67 -25.53 15.69
C PHE A 285 -6.21 -25.25 17.10
N ARG A 286 -5.37 -24.70 18.00
CA ARG A 286 -5.80 -24.30 19.34
C ARG A 286 -6.84 -23.18 19.31
N LEU A 287 -6.67 -22.22 18.41
CA LEU A 287 -7.54 -21.05 18.29
C LEU A 287 -8.87 -21.37 17.59
N ARG A 288 -8.81 -22.04 16.43
CA ARG A 288 -9.95 -22.32 15.55
C ARG A 288 -9.75 -23.61 14.76
N PRO A 289 -10.00 -24.80 15.34
CA PRO A 289 -9.62 -26.09 14.77
C PRO A 289 -10.24 -26.37 13.40
N ILE A 290 -11.55 -26.12 13.24
CA ILE A 290 -12.25 -26.36 11.96
C ILE A 290 -11.72 -25.44 10.87
N ALA A 291 -11.54 -24.15 11.16
CA ALA A 291 -11.00 -23.18 10.23
C ALA A 291 -9.54 -23.49 9.85
N ALA A 292 -8.73 -23.97 10.80
CA ALA A 292 -7.37 -24.43 10.57
C ALA A 292 -7.32 -25.62 9.61
N ALA A 293 -8.16 -26.63 9.82
CA ALA A 293 -8.27 -27.79 8.94
C ALA A 293 -8.69 -27.40 7.52
N ALA A 294 -9.73 -26.57 7.39
CA ALA A 294 -10.20 -26.05 6.09
C ALA A 294 -9.12 -25.25 5.35
N PHE A 295 -8.40 -24.39 6.04
CA PHE A 295 -7.29 -23.61 5.46
C PHE A 295 -6.17 -24.52 4.93
N LEU A 296 -5.73 -25.49 5.72
CA LEU A 296 -4.65 -26.40 5.32
C LEU A 296 -5.05 -27.31 4.16
N LEU A 297 -6.31 -27.77 4.12
CA LEU A 297 -6.83 -28.57 3.01
C LEU A 297 -6.85 -27.77 1.71
N ARG A 298 -7.42 -26.55 1.71
CA ARG A 298 -7.43 -25.65 0.54
C ARG A 298 -6.02 -25.38 0.03
N ARG A 299 -5.06 -25.16 0.93
CA ARG A 299 -3.66 -24.94 0.57
C ARG A 299 -3.01 -26.16 -0.08
N LYS A 300 -3.27 -27.37 0.41
CA LYS A 300 -2.79 -28.62 -0.21
C LYS A 300 -3.33 -28.77 -1.64
N ILE A 301 -4.62 -28.52 -1.85
CA ILE A 301 -5.27 -28.57 -3.18
C ILE A 301 -4.65 -27.53 -4.11
N HIS A 302 -4.43 -26.30 -3.65
CA HIS A 302 -3.82 -25.23 -4.44
C HIS A 302 -2.40 -25.62 -4.89
N VAL A 303 -1.54 -26.08 -3.97
CA VAL A 303 -0.18 -26.52 -4.28
C VAL A 303 -0.17 -27.72 -5.24
N TRP A 304 -1.10 -28.66 -5.09
CA TRP A 304 -1.22 -29.82 -5.98
C TRP A 304 -1.60 -29.40 -7.40
N ARG A 305 -2.55 -28.45 -7.57
CA ARG A 305 -2.97 -27.94 -8.88
C ARG A 305 -1.85 -27.20 -9.62
N HIS A 306 -0.99 -26.48 -8.90
CA HIS A 306 0.13 -25.73 -9.50
C HIS A 306 1.41 -26.54 -9.72
N ARG A 307 1.51 -27.77 -9.17
CA ARG A 307 2.60 -28.71 -9.50
C ARG A 307 2.34 -29.53 -10.75
N LYS A 308 1.12 -29.50 -11.28
CA LYS A 308 0.72 -30.24 -12.49
C LYS A 308 0.64 -29.36 -13.74
N LYS A 309 0.94 -28.08 -13.62
CA LYS A 309 1.20 -27.13 -14.71
C LYS A 309 2.70 -26.82 -14.78
#